data_254d78c98f275e05e273b8c84c86e8e2
#
_entry.id   254d78c98f275e05e273b8c84c86e8e2
#
_cell.length_a   1.000
_cell.length_b   1.000
_cell.length_c   1.000
_cell.angle_alpha   90.00
_cell.angle_beta   90.00
_cell.angle_gamma   90.00
#
_symmetry.space_group_name_H-M   'P 1'
#
loop_
_entity.id
_entity.type
_entity.pdbx_description
1 polymer ?
#
loop_
_entity_poly.entity_id
_entity_poly.type
_entity_poly.pdbx_seq_one_letter_code
_entity_poly.pdbx_strand_id
1 'polypeptide(L)'
;MQNGDLDFIEDIPCGTGVDNIEFDEVGNLWSGCHPNLLQFSAYAAGKKEIAPSEIIKIAYRGKNDYTVETVYLEDGSVMSAASVAAPFKNYILAGNVMDDSFLILKQH
;
A
#
# COMPACT_ATOMS: atom_id res chain seq x y z
N MET A 1 10.52 16.23 15.61
CA MET A 1 11.01 16.22 17.00
C MET A 1 11.98 15.06 17.20
N GLN A 2 13.06 15.34 17.88
CA GLN A 2 14.07 14.34 18.17
C GLN A 2 13.91 13.86 19.60
N ASN A 3 13.98 12.55 19.83
CA ASN A 3 13.88 11.97 21.16
C ASN A 3 15.10 11.14 21.54
N GLY A 4 16.24 11.35 20.87
CA GLY A 4 17.51 10.68 21.16
C GLY A 4 17.72 9.37 20.41
N ASP A 5 16.65 8.67 20.02
CA ASP A 5 16.76 7.36 19.37
C ASP A 5 16.40 7.39 17.89
N LEU A 6 15.62 8.38 17.47
CA LEU A 6 15.14 8.48 16.09
C LEU A 6 15.38 9.89 15.56
N ASP A 7 15.91 9.95 14.35
CA ASP A 7 16.06 11.20 13.61
C ASP A 7 15.16 11.14 12.39
N PHE A 8 14.47 12.25 12.12
CA PHE A 8 13.69 12.39 10.90
C PHE A 8 14.65 12.50 9.71
N ILE A 9 14.45 11.67 8.69
CA ILE A 9 15.27 11.68 7.47
C ILE A 9 14.55 12.43 6.35
N GLU A 10 13.37 11.96 5.94
CA GLU A 10 12.60 12.61 4.89
C GLU A 10 11.18 12.06 4.84
N ASP A 11 10.33 12.80 4.14
CA ASP A 11 8.95 12.43 3.86
C ASP A 11 8.86 12.09 2.36
N ILE A 12 8.31 10.92 2.02
CA ILE A 12 8.20 10.46 0.64
C ILE A 12 6.76 10.64 0.17
N PRO A 13 6.48 11.59 -0.73
CA PRO A 13 5.14 11.73 -1.28
C PRO A 13 4.84 10.58 -2.23
N CYS A 14 3.76 9.86 -1.98
CA CYS A 14 3.38 8.69 -2.77
C CYS A 14 2.19 8.95 -3.71
N GLY A 15 1.51 10.08 -3.56
CA GLY A 15 0.36 10.44 -4.40
C GLY A 15 -0.89 9.60 -4.10
N THR A 16 -0.91 8.86 -3.01
CA THR A 16 -2.01 7.99 -2.64
C THR A 16 -2.03 7.84 -1.11
N GLY A 17 -3.14 7.36 -0.56
CA GLY A 17 -3.25 7.14 0.88
C GLY A 17 -2.57 5.84 1.29
N VAL A 18 -1.36 5.94 1.83
CA VAL A 18 -0.56 4.79 2.24
C VAL A 18 -1.09 4.21 3.55
N ASP A 19 -1.20 2.89 3.62
CA ASP A 19 -1.59 2.19 4.83
C ASP A 19 -0.41 1.38 5.37
N ASN A 20 -0.54 0.08 5.56
CA ASN A 20 0.52 -0.74 6.16
C ASN A 20 1.68 -0.97 5.20
N ILE A 21 2.88 -1.11 5.75
CA ILE A 21 4.12 -1.25 5.00
C ILE A 21 4.80 -2.58 5.35
N GLU A 22 5.26 -3.30 4.32
CA GLU A 22 6.03 -4.52 4.46
C GLU A 22 7.30 -4.44 3.62
N PHE A 23 8.35 -5.12 4.05
CA PHE A 23 9.60 -5.21 3.29
C PHE A 23 9.64 -6.48 2.45
N ASP A 24 10.30 -6.41 1.28
CA ASP A 24 10.68 -7.62 0.58
C ASP A 24 12.10 -8.05 0.98
N GLU A 25 12.59 -9.13 0.36
CA GLU A 25 13.90 -9.71 0.72
C GLU A 25 15.08 -8.83 0.35
N VAL A 26 14.90 -7.90 -0.59
CA VAL A 26 15.96 -7.00 -1.02
C VAL A 26 15.81 -5.60 -0.43
N GLY A 27 14.87 -5.40 0.48
CA GLY A 27 14.72 -4.15 1.19
C GLY A 27 13.81 -3.12 0.56
N ASN A 28 13.04 -3.48 -0.47
CA ASN A 28 12.01 -2.60 -0.99
C ASN A 28 10.80 -2.58 -0.07
N LEU A 29 10.10 -1.45 -0.05
CA LEU A 29 8.90 -1.26 0.73
C LEU A 29 7.67 -1.51 -0.14
N TRP A 30 6.69 -2.21 0.41
CA TRP A 30 5.43 -2.49 -0.27
C TRP A 30 4.28 -2.03 0.60
N SER A 31 3.25 -1.45 0.00
CA SER A 31 2.10 -0.97 0.76
C SER A 31 0.81 -1.15 -0.03
N GLY A 32 -0.24 -1.51 0.67
CA GLY A 32 -1.60 -1.36 0.20
C GLY A 32 -2.02 0.08 0.42
N CYS A 33 -2.72 0.67 -0.54
CA CYS A 33 -3.02 2.09 -0.55
C CYS A 33 -4.45 2.37 -0.95
N HIS A 34 -4.92 3.55 -0.56
CA HIS A 34 -6.25 4.06 -0.86
C HIS A 34 -6.13 5.28 -1.77
N PRO A 35 -6.23 5.11 -3.12
CA PRO A 35 -6.05 6.23 -4.03
C PRO A 35 -7.17 7.27 -3.96
N ASN A 36 -8.32 6.89 -3.39
CA ASN A 36 -9.44 7.80 -3.17
C ASN A 36 -9.89 7.72 -1.71
N LEU A 37 -9.36 8.62 -0.88
CA LEU A 37 -9.62 8.61 0.56
C LEU A 37 -11.08 8.89 0.90
N LEU A 38 -11.77 9.73 0.10
CA LEU A 38 -13.19 9.99 0.35
C LEU A 38 -14.04 8.75 0.09
N GLN A 39 -13.76 8.03 -0.99
CA GLN A 39 -14.47 6.79 -1.29
C GLN A 39 -14.14 5.70 -0.27
N PHE A 40 -12.90 5.63 0.18
CA PHE A 40 -12.52 4.70 1.25
C PHE A 40 -13.31 5.00 2.53
N SER A 41 -13.40 6.26 2.93
CA SER A 41 -14.15 6.65 4.13
C SER A 41 -15.62 6.28 4.02
N ALA A 42 -16.22 6.51 2.85
CA ALA A 42 -17.62 6.14 2.60
C ALA A 42 -17.81 4.63 2.61
N TYR A 43 -16.87 3.87 2.05
CA TYR A 43 -16.89 2.41 2.07
C TYR A 43 -16.80 1.88 3.51
N ALA A 44 -15.87 2.39 4.31
CA ALA A 44 -15.70 1.97 5.69
C ALA A 44 -16.92 2.31 6.55
N ALA A 45 -17.65 3.39 6.22
CA ALA A 45 -18.87 3.78 6.90
C ALA A 45 -20.13 3.06 6.36
N GLY A 46 -19.97 2.15 5.39
CA GLY A 46 -21.09 1.41 4.82
C GLY A 46 -21.90 2.17 3.77
N LYS A 47 -21.42 3.33 3.31
CA LYS A 47 -22.14 4.18 2.36
C LYS A 47 -21.82 3.88 0.90
N LYS A 48 -20.76 3.13 0.64
CA LYS A 48 -20.34 2.67 -0.68
C LYS A 48 -20.05 1.19 -0.61
N GLU A 49 -20.27 0.47 -1.72
CA GLU A 49 -20.06 -0.96 -1.77
C GLU A 49 -18.61 -1.33 -2.11
N ILE A 50 -17.90 -0.45 -2.80
CA ILE A 50 -16.51 -0.68 -3.20
C ILE A 50 -15.68 0.58 -2.98
N ALA A 51 -14.38 0.38 -2.85
CA ALA A 51 -13.38 1.44 -2.83
C ALA A 51 -12.14 0.96 -3.60
N PRO A 52 -11.46 1.84 -4.33
CA PRO A 52 -10.28 1.44 -5.09
C PRO A 52 -9.19 0.84 -4.24
N SER A 53 -8.45 -0.09 -4.82
CA SER A 53 -7.28 -0.71 -4.21
C SER A 53 -6.04 -0.41 -5.06
N GLU A 54 -4.96 -0.06 -4.40
CA GLU A 54 -3.68 0.19 -5.05
C GLU A 54 -2.57 -0.47 -4.25
N ILE A 55 -1.57 -1.00 -4.95
CA ILE A 55 -0.35 -1.52 -4.33
C ILE A 55 0.81 -0.75 -4.92
N ILE A 56 1.63 -0.17 -4.06
CA ILE A 56 2.86 0.52 -4.48
C ILE A 56 4.09 -0.20 -3.96
N LYS A 57 5.18 -0.02 -4.68
CA LYS A 57 6.51 -0.49 -4.31
C LYS A 57 7.44 0.72 -4.26
N ILE A 58 8.18 0.87 -3.19
CA ILE A 58 9.14 1.94 -3.03
C ILE A 58 10.53 1.33 -2.95
N ALA A 59 11.38 1.67 -3.91
CA ALA A 59 12.79 1.30 -3.87
C ALA A 59 13.55 2.48 -3.26
N TYR A 60 13.96 2.33 -2.01
CA TYR A 60 14.61 3.40 -1.27
C TYR A 60 16.11 3.12 -1.19
N ARG A 61 16.91 4.02 -1.70
CA ARG A 61 18.38 3.89 -1.73
C ARG A 61 19.08 4.88 -0.80
N GLY A 62 18.37 5.89 -0.36
CA GLY A 62 18.90 6.93 0.52
C GLY A 62 18.09 8.19 0.40
N LYS A 63 18.47 9.22 1.16
CA LYS A 63 17.74 10.50 1.16
C LYS A 63 17.74 11.10 -0.24
N ASN A 64 16.55 11.47 -0.72
CA ASN A 64 16.29 12.00 -2.06
C ASN A 64 16.64 11.04 -3.19
N ASP A 65 16.83 9.74 -2.89
CA ASP A 65 17.18 8.73 -3.89
C ASP A 65 16.25 7.52 -3.71
N TYR A 66 15.07 7.61 -4.32
CA TYR A 66 14.07 6.56 -4.26
C TYR A 66 13.17 6.61 -5.49
N THR A 67 12.46 5.51 -5.74
CA THR A 67 11.41 5.47 -6.77
C THR A 67 10.14 4.92 -6.14
N VAL A 68 8.99 5.45 -6.59
CA VAL A 68 7.66 4.98 -6.18
C VAL A 68 6.98 4.46 -7.43
N GLU A 69 6.52 3.22 -7.38
CA GLU A 69 5.93 2.54 -8.53
C GLU A 69 4.56 1.99 -8.14
N THR A 70 3.53 2.26 -8.94
CA THR A 70 2.24 1.58 -8.80
C THR A 70 2.34 0.22 -9.46
N VAL A 71 2.22 -0.84 -8.67
CA VAL A 71 2.33 -2.22 -9.14
C VAL A 71 0.97 -2.77 -9.54
N TYR A 72 -0.09 -2.36 -8.85
CA TYR A 72 -1.44 -2.87 -9.05
C TYR A 72 -2.45 -1.79 -8.69
N LEU A 73 -3.44 -1.60 -9.52
CA LEU A 73 -4.49 -0.61 -9.31
C LEU A 73 -5.81 -1.14 -9.87
N GLU A 74 -6.87 -1.08 -9.08
CA GLU A 74 -8.21 -1.45 -9.51
C GLU A 74 -9.26 -0.59 -8.84
N ASP A 75 -10.49 -0.64 -9.35
CA ASP A 75 -11.60 0.18 -8.85
C ASP A 75 -12.26 -0.35 -7.58
N GLY A 76 -11.85 -1.53 -7.11
CA GLY A 76 -12.41 -2.17 -5.92
C GLY A 76 -13.34 -3.34 -6.24
N SER A 77 -13.56 -3.65 -7.51
CA SER A 77 -14.47 -4.74 -7.90
C SER A 77 -13.89 -6.12 -7.60
N VAL A 78 -12.57 -6.28 -7.59
CA VAL A 78 -11.90 -7.54 -7.20
C VAL A 78 -11.67 -7.55 -5.71
N MET A 79 -11.07 -6.50 -5.16
CA MET A 79 -10.90 -6.32 -3.73
C MET A 79 -10.95 -4.83 -3.41
N SER A 80 -11.76 -4.45 -2.44
CA SER A 80 -11.88 -3.05 -2.02
C SER A 80 -10.91 -2.74 -0.89
N ALA A 81 -10.37 -1.52 -0.92
CA ALA A 81 -9.64 -0.94 0.21
C ALA A 81 -8.44 -1.78 0.65
N ALA A 82 -7.53 -2.08 -0.27
CA ALA A 82 -6.29 -2.76 0.07
C ALA A 82 -5.54 -1.99 1.15
N SER A 83 -5.12 -2.67 2.20
CA SER A 83 -4.44 -2.05 3.34
C SER A 83 -3.01 -2.52 3.52
N VAL A 84 -2.63 -3.65 2.92
CA VAL A 84 -1.28 -4.19 3.04
C VAL A 84 -0.95 -5.01 1.79
N ALA A 85 0.31 -5.01 1.41
CA ALA A 85 0.83 -5.87 0.37
C ALA A 85 2.10 -6.51 0.87
N ALA A 86 2.14 -7.84 0.91
CA ALA A 86 3.30 -8.59 1.41
C ALA A 86 3.87 -9.45 0.29
N PRO A 87 5.09 -9.17 -0.17
CA PRO A 87 5.72 -9.98 -1.20
C PRO A 87 6.22 -11.31 -0.63
N PHE A 88 6.04 -12.37 -1.38
CA PHE A 88 6.53 -13.70 -1.03
C PHE A 88 6.88 -14.45 -2.31
N LYS A 89 8.19 -14.64 -2.55
CA LYS A 89 8.71 -15.21 -3.80
C LYS A 89 8.23 -14.35 -4.98
N ASN A 90 7.55 -14.93 -5.98
CA ASN A 90 7.02 -14.16 -7.11
C ASN A 90 5.53 -13.86 -6.97
N TYR A 91 5.02 -13.92 -5.74
CA TYR A 91 3.63 -13.58 -5.43
C TYR A 91 3.57 -12.35 -4.55
N ILE A 92 2.45 -11.64 -4.63
CA ILE A 92 2.10 -10.57 -3.71
C ILE A 92 0.80 -10.96 -3.03
N LEU A 93 0.80 -10.97 -1.71
CA LEU A 93 -0.41 -11.20 -0.93
C LEU A 93 -0.98 -9.84 -0.54
N ALA A 94 -2.21 -9.57 -0.94
CA ALA A 94 -2.85 -8.29 -0.65
C ALA A 94 -4.03 -8.50 0.27
N GLY A 95 -4.00 -7.84 1.42
CA GLY A 95 -5.07 -7.85 2.39
C GLY A 95 -5.88 -6.57 2.36
N ASN A 96 -7.03 -6.58 3.03
CA ASN A 96 -7.90 -5.43 3.09
C ASN A 96 -8.49 -5.25 4.48
N VAL A 97 -9.32 -4.20 4.65
CA VAL A 97 -9.85 -3.83 5.96
C VAL A 97 -11.15 -4.56 6.29
N MET A 98 -12.00 -4.80 5.30
CA MET A 98 -13.39 -5.19 5.51
C MET A 98 -13.75 -6.57 5.01
N ASP A 99 -13.07 -7.08 4.00
CA ASP A 99 -13.39 -8.38 3.42
C ASP A 99 -12.79 -9.51 4.25
N ASP A 100 -13.34 -10.70 4.11
CA ASP A 100 -12.90 -11.88 4.85
C ASP A 100 -11.92 -12.75 4.06
N SER A 101 -11.37 -12.23 2.97
CA SER A 101 -10.41 -12.94 2.14
C SER A 101 -9.27 -12.00 1.76
N PHE A 102 -8.20 -12.56 1.21
CA PHE A 102 -7.10 -11.78 0.66
C PHE A 102 -6.78 -12.26 -0.74
N LEU A 103 -6.08 -11.43 -1.50
CA LEU A 103 -5.69 -11.77 -2.87
C LEU A 103 -4.26 -12.30 -2.91
N ILE A 104 -4.04 -13.23 -3.83
CA ILE A 104 -2.70 -13.67 -4.21
C ILE A 104 -2.49 -13.23 -5.66
N LEU A 105 -1.53 -12.35 -5.86
CA LEU A 105 -1.19 -11.80 -7.18
C LEU A 105 0.16 -12.36 -7.58
N LYS A 106 0.32 -12.71 -8.85
CA LYS A 106 1.59 -13.24 -9.35
C LYS A 106 2.36 -12.15 -10.07
N GLN A 107 3.63 -11.99 -9.73
CA GLN A 107 4.56 -11.12 -10.46
C GLN A 107 5.08 -11.86 -11.69
N HIS A 108 5.17 -11.14 -12.78
CA HIS A 108 5.71 -11.68 -14.03
C HIS A 108 7.12 -11.20 -14.30
#